data_ab5c736c004214cf245fc3071a94f1b6
#
_entry.id   ab5c736c004214cf245fc3071a94f1b6
#
_cell.length_a   1.000
_cell.length_b   1.000
_cell.length_c   1.000
_cell.angle_alpha   90.00
_cell.angle_beta   90.00
_cell.angle_gamma   90.00
#
_symmetry.space_group_name_H-M   'P 1'
#
loop_
_entity.id
_entity.type
_entity.pdbx_description
1 polymer ?
#
loop_
_entity_poly.entity_id
_entity_poly.type
_entity_poly.pdbx_seq_one_letter_code
_entity_poly.pdbx_strand_id
1 'polypeptide(L)'
;PELMRTNLTERNIFISWHKMLEQLHQKLCSYAQNNGMQLGTTISTVLLTQDRLYLVQVGDSRIYLENGTALLQLTKDQTLAVQEMEAGRLSPEEARTDRRSSILLQCLGYGQMEPVFQSTERPQKGAVLLGSDGLCHELTEAQLHWMLTEPKTREQLQHQLQEAVSFCRSSGETDNITALALRWDDRENLQSDSKEWIEVWARLSGEAAPEEYDRKLGEIV
;
A
#
# COMPACT_ATOMS: atom_id res chain seq x y z
N PRO A 1 14.52 -1.68 -13.26
CA PRO A 1 15.84 -1.87 -13.87
C PRO A 1 16.74 -0.64 -13.79
N GLU A 2 16.21 0.62 -13.81
CA GLU A 2 17.00 1.84 -13.67
C GLU A 2 17.55 2.04 -12.25
N LEU A 3 16.79 1.73 -11.21
CA LEU A 3 17.22 1.86 -9.80
C LEU A 3 18.42 0.98 -9.44
N MET A 4 18.60 -0.16 -10.10
CA MET A 4 19.75 -1.05 -9.86
C MET A 4 21.07 -0.55 -10.46
N ARG A 5 21.04 0.50 -11.27
CA ARG A 5 22.23 1.09 -11.92
C ARG A 5 22.69 2.41 -11.29
N THR A 6 21.89 2.99 -10.39
CA THR A 6 22.18 4.25 -9.71
C THR A 6 22.58 4.00 -8.26
N ASN A 7 23.42 4.88 -7.72
CA ASN A 7 23.75 4.87 -6.30
C ASN A 7 22.44 5.09 -5.50
N LEU A 8 22.04 4.12 -4.66
CA LEU A 8 20.79 4.12 -3.90
C LEU A 8 20.81 5.15 -2.76
N THR A 9 20.86 6.42 -3.12
CA THR A 9 20.62 7.50 -2.16
C THR A 9 19.11 7.81 -2.11
N GLU A 10 18.62 8.26 -0.95
CA GLU A 10 17.23 8.69 -0.77
C GLU A 10 16.76 9.64 -1.88
N ARG A 11 17.59 10.64 -2.18
CA ARG A 11 17.31 11.61 -3.24
C ARG A 11 17.11 10.95 -4.60
N ASN A 12 17.97 10.00 -4.97
CA ASN A 12 17.89 9.31 -6.27
C ASN A 12 16.67 8.39 -6.34
N ILE A 13 16.31 7.74 -5.24
CA ILE A 13 15.11 6.90 -5.15
C ILE A 13 13.86 7.77 -5.38
N PHE A 14 13.73 8.88 -4.66
CA PHE A 14 12.56 9.75 -4.76
C PHE A 14 12.45 10.45 -6.12
N ILE A 15 13.57 10.89 -6.71
CA ILE A 15 13.56 11.46 -8.06
C ILE A 15 13.13 10.41 -9.09
N SER A 16 13.63 9.17 -8.99
CA SER A 16 13.28 8.10 -9.92
C SER A 16 11.80 7.72 -9.79
N TRP A 17 11.29 7.62 -8.57
CA TRP A 17 9.88 7.34 -8.31
C TRP A 17 8.97 8.48 -8.80
N HIS A 18 9.33 9.73 -8.52
CA HIS A 18 8.55 10.88 -9.00
C HIS A 18 8.41 10.85 -10.53
N LYS A 19 9.52 10.69 -11.24
CA LYS A 19 9.53 10.59 -12.70
C LYS A 19 8.68 9.43 -13.22
N MET A 20 8.77 8.26 -12.58
CA MET A 20 7.99 7.09 -12.95
C MET A 20 6.49 7.32 -12.71
N LEU A 21 6.12 7.92 -11.57
CA LEU A 21 4.73 8.23 -11.25
C LEU A 21 4.13 9.27 -12.19
N GLU A 22 4.89 10.31 -12.57
CA GLU A 22 4.45 11.28 -13.57
C GLU A 22 4.17 10.62 -14.93
N GLN A 23 5.07 9.76 -15.38
CA GLN A 23 4.89 9.02 -16.64
C GLN A 23 3.67 8.09 -16.58
N LEU A 24 3.48 7.38 -15.47
CA LEU A 24 2.32 6.52 -15.26
C LEU A 24 1.02 7.32 -15.22
N HIS A 25 1.00 8.40 -14.46
CA HIS A 25 -0.16 9.31 -14.37
C HIS A 25 -0.56 9.83 -15.77
N GLN A 26 0.39 10.32 -16.55
CA GLN A 26 0.16 10.81 -17.91
C GLN A 26 -0.40 9.73 -18.85
N LYS A 27 0.14 8.50 -18.77
CA LYS A 27 -0.35 7.35 -19.56
C LYS A 27 -1.81 7.03 -19.19
N LEU A 28 -2.14 6.97 -17.89
CA LEU A 28 -3.48 6.68 -17.41
C LEU A 28 -4.48 7.79 -17.82
N CYS A 29 -4.09 9.06 -17.67
CA CYS A 29 -4.90 10.20 -18.13
C CYS A 29 -5.18 10.12 -19.64
N SER A 30 -4.14 9.83 -20.44
CA SER A 30 -4.27 9.70 -21.90
C SER A 30 -5.18 8.52 -22.27
N TYR A 31 -5.04 7.39 -21.59
CA TYR A 31 -5.90 6.23 -21.80
C TYR A 31 -7.37 6.54 -21.47
N ALA A 32 -7.63 7.17 -20.32
CA ALA A 32 -8.97 7.58 -19.91
C ALA A 32 -9.61 8.53 -20.94
N GLN A 33 -8.87 9.55 -21.38
CA GLN A 33 -9.33 10.52 -22.38
C GLN A 33 -9.64 9.85 -23.72
N ASN A 34 -8.77 8.98 -24.22
CA ASN A 34 -8.95 8.29 -25.49
C ASN A 34 -10.16 7.33 -25.50
N ASN A 35 -10.53 6.82 -24.33
CA ASN A 35 -11.67 5.91 -24.19
C ASN A 35 -12.95 6.60 -23.66
N GLY A 36 -12.95 7.91 -23.46
CA GLY A 36 -14.11 8.68 -22.98
C GLY A 36 -14.56 8.26 -21.58
N MET A 37 -13.64 7.86 -20.73
CA MET A 37 -13.92 7.38 -19.38
C MET A 37 -13.13 8.17 -18.31
N GLN A 38 -13.56 8.07 -17.06
CA GLN A 38 -12.76 8.50 -15.91
C GLN A 38 -12.06 7.28 -15.31
N LEU A 39 -10.78 7.43 -15.04
CA LEU A 39 -9.94 6.38 -14.46
C LEU A 39 -9.11 6.99 -13.35
N GLY A 40 -9.17 6.39 -12.16
CA GLY A 40 -8.32 6.75 -11.03
C GLY A 40 -7.86 5.52 -10.28
N THR A 41 -6.61 5.53 -9.79
CA THR A 41 -6.09 4.49 -8.93
C THR A 41 -5.14 5.06 -7.88
N THR A 42 -5.08 4.41 -6.74
CA THR A 42 -4.08 4.67 -5.70
C THR A 42 -2.77 3.95 -6.02
N ILE A 43 -1.70 4.36 -5.38
CA ILE A 43 -0.45 3.59 -5.35
C ILE A 43 0.22 3.75 -3.98
N SER A 44 0.65 2.63 -3.42
CA SER A 44 1.48 2.56 -2.23
C SER A 44 2.64 1.62 -2.51
N THR A 45 3.87 2.11 -2.32
CA THR A 45 5.08 1.34 -2.64
C THR A 45 6.09 1.44 -1.50
N VAL A 46 6.74 0.33 -1.19
CA VAL A 46 7.84 0.27 -0.23
C VAL A 46 9.07 -0.32 -0.92
N LEU A 47 10.22 0.34 -0.74
CA LEU A 47 11.53 -0.21 -1.03
C LEU A 47 12.23 -0.47 0.29
N LEU A 48 12.50 -1.74 0.57
CA LEU A 48 13.25 -2.19 1.72
C LEU A 48 14.73 -2.30 1.34
N THR A 49 15.58 -1.62 2.11
CA THR A 49 17.04 -1.74 2.00
C THR A 49 17.60 -2.34 3.31
N GLN A 50 18.91 -2.46 3.40
CA GLN A 50 19.56 -2.99 4.60
C GLN A 50 19.23 -2.16 5.85
N ASP A 51 19.19 -0.83 5.72
CA ASP A 51 19.08 0.08 6.87
C ASP A 51 17.79 0.90 6.89
N ARG A 52 17.09 1.01 5.78
CA ARG A 52 15.96 1.93 5.64
C ARG A 52 14.79 1.32 4.85
N LEU A 53 13.61 1.84 5.14
CA LEU A 53 12.43 1.75 4.30
C LEU A 53 12.23 3.09 3.62
N TYR A 54 12.04 3.05 2.31
CA TYR A 54 11.57 4.19 1.52
C TYR A 54 10.17 3.88 1.05
N LEU A 55 9.29 4.86 1.10
CA LEU A 55 7.90 4.67 0.70
C LEU A 55 7.40 5.86 -0.11
N VAL A 56 6.47 5.58 -0.99
CA VAL A 56 5.70 6.59 -1.71
C VAL A 56 4.22 6.21 -1.70
N GLN A 57 3.37 7.21 -1.58
CA GLN A 57 1.94 7.08 -1.54
C GLN A 57 1.27 8.11 -2.45
N VAL A 58 0.23 7.68 -3.17
CA VAL A 58 -0.81 8.51 -3.77
C VAL A 58 -2.16 7.83 -3.48
N GLY A 59 -3.06 8.51 -2.77
CA GLY A 59 -4.38 8.01 -2.40
C GLY A 59 -4.48 7.62 -0.93
N ASP A 60 -5.28 6.61 -0.62
CA ASP A 60 -5.68 6.17 0.73
C ASP A 60 -5.32 4.72 1.07
N SER A 61 -4.69 3.99 0.15
CA SER A 61 -4.12 2.69 0.48
C SER A 61 -2.97 2.87 1.48
N ARG A 62 -3.02 2.13 2.59
CA ARG A 62 -2.15 2.38 3.74
C ARG A 62 -0.93 1.47 3.78
N ILE A 63 0.13 1.99 4.37
CA ILE A 63 1.35 1.26 4.69
C ILE A 63 1.54 1.29 6.21
N TYR A 64 1.68 0.12 6.81
CA TYR A 64 1.96 -0.06 8.23
C TYR A 64 3.32 -0.69 8.42
N LEU A 65 4.02 -0.31 9.47
CA LEU A 65 5.26 -0.91 9.96
C LEU A 65 5.02 -1.52 11.34
N GLU A 66 5.20 -2.83 11.45
CA GLU A 66 5.35 -3.53 12.70
C GLU A 66 6.85 -3.56 13.04
N ASN A 67 7.23 -3.05 14.23
CA ASN A 67 8.63 -2.85 14.62
C ASN A 67 9.07 -3.71 15.82
N GLY A 68 8.29 -4.73 16.17
CA GLY A 68 8.50 -5.60 17.33
C GLY A 68 7.83 -5.13 18.61
N THR A 69 7.32 -3.88 18.67
CA THR A 69 6.65 -3.31 19.85
C THR A 69 5.31 -2.70 19.54
N ALA A 70 5.13 -2.18 18.34
CA ALA A 70 3.92 -1.47 17.93
C ALA A 70 3.70 -1.59 16.42
N LEU A 71 2.45 -1.40 16.02
CA LEU A 71 2.07 -1.16 14.64
C LEU A 71 1.99 0.36 14.40
N LEU A 72 2.72 0.85 13.43
CA LEU A 72 2.77 2.26 13.06
C LEU A 72 2.20 2.44 11.67
N GLN A 73 1.14 3.23 11.50
CA GLN A 73 0.71 3.67 10.18
C GLN A 73 1.71 4.69 9.65
N LEU A 74 2.40 4.37 8.56
CA LEU A 74 3.41 5.24 7.95
C LEU A 74 2.82 6.24 6.95
N THR A 75 1.65 5.94 6.41
CA THR A 75 0.95 6.76 5.42
C THR A 75 -0.21 7.52 6.06
N LYS A 76 -0.63 8.59 5.40
CA LYS A 76 -1.82 9.34 5.76
C LYS A 76 -2.77 9.37 4.57
N ASP A 77 -4.02 9.02 4.79
CA ASP A 77 -5.00 8.95 3.72
C ASP A 77 -5.22 10.32 3.09
N GLN A 78 -5.11 10.38 1.78
CA GLN A 78 -5.33 11.60 1.00
C GLN A 78 -6.81 11.71 0.60
N THR A 79 -7.69 11.78 1.62
CA THR A 79 -9.15 11.86 1.47
C THR A 79 -9.70 13.18 1.99
N LEU A 80 -10.92 13.52 1.56
CA LEU A 80 -11.61 14.71 2.03
C LEU A 80 -11.92 14.64 3.53
N ALA A 81 -12.23 13.45 4.08
CA ALA A 81 -12.46 13.30 5.52
C ALA A 81 -11.22 13.64 6.34
N VAL A 82 -10.04 13.19 5.91
CA VAL A 82 -8.78 13.53 6.60
C VAL A 82 -8.45 15.01 6.49
N GLN A 83 -8.69 15.63 5.33
CA GLN A 83 -8.54 17.09 5.18
C GLN A 83 -9.48 17.87 6.12
N GLU A 84 -10.73 17.44 6.26
CA GLU A 84 -11.70 18.06 7.17
C GLU A 84 -11.29 17.88 8.64
N MET A 85 -10.75 16.72 8.98
CA MET A 85 -10.21 16.43 10.32
C MET A 85 -9.02 17.36 10.65
N GLU A 86 -8.10 17.54 9.73
CA GLU A 86 -6.95 18.44 9.91
C GLU A 86 -7.34 19.91 10.00
N ALA A 87 -8.42 20.28 9.34
CA ALA A 87 -9.00 21.61 9.47
C ALA A 87 -9.82 21.79 10.76
N GLY A 88 -9.87 20.77 11.64
CA GLY A 88 -10.62 20.80 12.90
C GLY A 88 -12.14 20.75 12.75
N ARG A 89 -12.64 20.33 11.58
CA ARG A 89 -14.07 20.21 11.30
C ARG A 89 -14.65 18.82 11.58
N LEU A 90 -13.78 17.83 11.74
CA LEU A 90 -14.11 16.47 12.19
C LEU A 90 -13.14 16.04 13.29
N SER A 91 -13.64 15.26 14.24
CA SER A 91 -12.77 14.49 15.13
C SER A 91 -12.18 13.28 14.40
N PRO A 92 -11.12 12.63 14.92
CA PRO A 92 -10.58 11.41 14.33
C PRO A 92 -11.60 10.27 14.23
N GLU A 93 -12.48 10.12 15.23
CA GLU A 93 -13.55 9.12 15.23
C GLU A 93 -14.59 9.40 14.13
N GLU A 94 -15.02 10.67 14.01
CA GLU A 94 -15.95 11.06 12.95
C GLU A 94 -15.36 10.85 11.55
N ALA A 95 -14.09 11.21 11.34
CA ALA A 95 -13.43 11.06 10.06
C ALA A 95 -13.38 9.60 9.56
N ARG A 96 -13.28 8.62 10.46
CA ARG A 96 -13.27 7.19 10.12
C ARG A 96 -14.57 6.68 9.54
N THR A 97 -15.72 7.25 9.92
CA THR A 97 -17.06 6.81 9.53
C THR A 97 -17.77 7.80 8.60
N ASP A 98 -17.14 8.93 8.31
CA ASP A 98 -17.68 9.95 7.43
C ASP A 98 -17.67 9.50 5.97
N ARG A 99 -18.72 9.79 5.23
CA ARG A 99 -18.82 9.47 3.79
C ARG A 99 -17.71 10.08 2.94
N ARG A 100 -17.07 11.14 3.43
CA ARG A 100 -15.94 11.79 2.76
C ARG A 100 -14.65 11.01 2.84
N SER A 101 -14.59 9.92 3.63
CA SER A 101 -13.45 9.00 3.67
C SER A 101 -13.23 8.27 2.35
N SER A 102 -14.27 8.08 1.54
CA SER A 102 -14.18 7.49 0.19
C SER A 102 -13.93 8.53 -0.92
N ILE A 103 -13.84 9.83 -0.60
CA ILE A 103 -13.55 10.88 -1.57
C ILE A 103 -12.05 11.14 -1.62
N LEU A 104 -11.39 10.57 -2.62
CA LEU A 104 -9.96 10.77 -2.86
C LEU A 104 -9.67 12.21 -3.30
N LEU A 105 -8.66 12.82 -2.69
CA LEU A 105 -8.09 14.11 -3.10
C LEU A 105 -6.93 13.93 -4.07
N GLN A 106 -6.28 12.76 -4.05
CA GLN A 106 -5.13 12.43 -4.88
C GLN A 106 -5.28 11.03 -5.45
N CYS A 107 -5.06 10.88 -6.75
CA CYS A 107 -5.00 9.58 -7.43
C CYS A 107 -4.17 9.67 -8.71
N LEU A 108 -3.72 8.54 -9.21
CA LEU A 108 -3.14 8.42 -10.54
C LEU A 108 -4.25 8.34 -11.60
N GLY A 109 -4.06 8.99 -12.74
CA GLY A 109 -4.96 8.90 -13.89
C GLY A 109 -6.09 9.94 -13.92
N TYR A 110 -6.23 10.76 -12.87
CA TYR A 110 -7.24 11.81 -12.81
C TYR A 110 -6.74 13.05 -12.07
N GLY A 111 -7.04 14.25 -12.59
CA GLY A 111 -6.72 15.52 -11.95
C GLY A 111 -5.21 15.80 -11.85
N GLN A 112 -4.80 16.38 -10.74
CA GLN A 112 -3.40 16.60 -10.38
C GLN A 112 -2.97 15.52 -9.39
N MET A 113 -1.70 15.16 -9.42
CA MET A 113 -1.12 14.13 -8.56
C MET A 113 0.01 14.75 -7.73
N GLU A 114 -0.09 14.61 -6.42
CA GLU A 114 0.95 15.03 -5.45
C GLU A 114 1.39 13.81 -4.62
N PRO A 115 2.43 13.09 -5.05
CA PRO A 115 2.92 11.93 -4.31
C PRO A 115 3.61 12.34 -3.02
N VAL A 116 3.38 11.60 -1.95
CA VAL A 116 4.06 11.76 -0.67
C VAL A 116 5.19 10.75 -0.57
N PHE A 117 6.42 11.24 -0.41
CA PHE A 117 7.63 10.43 -0.24
C PHE A 117 8.08 10.49 1.21
N GLN A 118 8.43 9.35 1.76
CA GLN A 118 8.93 9.25 3.13
C GLN A 118 10.03 8.20 3.23
N SER A 119 10.85 8.29 4.26
CA SER A 119 11.77 7.23 4.64
C SER A 119 11.86 7.10 6.16
N THR A 120 12.08 5.89 6.62
CA THR A 120 12.30 5.58 8.04
C THR A 120 13.41 4.57 8.19
N GLU A 121 13.97 4.46 9.39
CA GLU A 121 14.91 3.39 9.71
C GLU A 121 14.20 2.05 9.67
N ARG A 122 14.88 1.04 9.14
CA ARG A 122 14.40 -0.33 9.19
C ARG A 122 14.74 -0.93 10.56
N PRO A 123 13.77 -1.42 11.33
CA PRO A 123 14.05 -2.17 12.56
C PRO A 123 14.80 -3.47 12.23
N GLN A 124 15.51 -4.03 13.22
CA GLN A 124 16.21 -5.30 13.02
C GLN A 124 15.25 -6.43 12.66
N LYS A 125 14.11 -6.49 13.34
CA LYS A 125 13.00 -7.41 13.06
C LYS A 125 11.75 -6.58 12.84
N GLY A 126 10.86 -7.06 11.99
CA GLY A 126 9.61 -6.37 11.75
C GLY A 126 8.86 -6.88 10.54
N ALA A 127 7.76 -6.23 10.27
CA ALA A 127 6.95 -6.48 9.10
C ALA A 127 6.39 -5.18 8.52
N VAL A 128 6.17 -5.15 7.21
CA VAL A 128 5.39 -4.13 6.54
C VAL A 128 4.12 -4.75 6.01
N LEU A 129 3.00 -4.06 6.20
CA LEU A 129 1.71 -4.37 5.59
C LEU A 129 1.31 -3.23 4.68
N LEU A 130 0.97 -3.55 3.44
CA LEU A 130 0.27 -2.66 2.52
C LEU A 130 -1.17 -3.17 2.39
N GLY A 131 -2.15 -2.29 2.61
CA GLY A 131 -3.56 -2.65 2.55
C GLY A 131 -4.37 -1.61 1.78
N SER A 132 -5.35 -2.07 0.98
CA SER A 132 -6.37 -1.19 0.44
C SER A 132 -7.31 -0.72 1.56
N ASP A 133 -8.12 0.28 1.26
CA ASP A 133 -9.15 0.83 2.16
C ASP A 133 -10.11 -0.26 2.65
N GLY A 134 -10.58 -1.16 1.78
CA GLY A 134 -11.44 -2.28 2.17
C GLY A 134 -10.85 -3.24 3.21
N LEU A 135 -9.51 -3.30 3.38
CA LEU A 135 -8.89 -3.97 4.52
C LEU A 135 -8.79 -3.06 5.73
N CYS A 136 -8.31 -1.84 5.51
CA CYS A 136 -7.84 -0.95 6.56
C CYS A 136 -8.97 -0.22 7.30
N HIS A 137 -10.17 -0.15 6.70
CA HIS A 137 -11.35 0.41 7.36
C HIS A 137 -12.06 -0.62 8.25
N GLU A 138 -12.03 -1.89 7.85
CA GLU A 138 -12.73 -2.97 8.56
C GLU A 138 -11.94 -3.53 9.75
N LEU A 139 -10.61 -3.49 9.70
CA LEU A 139 -9.76 -4.04 10.75
C LEU A 139 -9.24 -2.94 11.68
N THR A 140 -9.28 -3.22 12.98
CA THR A 140 -8.64 -2.39 14.00
C THR A 140 -7.11 -2.53 13.95
N GLU A 141 -6.39 -1.53 14.45
CA GLU A 141 -4.92 -1.60 14.57
C GLU A 141 -4.47 -2.82 15.39
N ALA A 142 -5.20 -3.20 16.44
CA ALA A 142 -4.91 -4.37 17.25
C ALA A 142 -5.02 -5.68 16.43
N GLN A 143 -6.04 -5.80 15.58
CA GLN A 143 -6.20 -6.96 14.68
C GLN A 143 -5.10 -7.00 13.62
N LEU A 144 -4.75 -5.86 13.00
CA LEU A 144 -3.66 -5.76 12.05
C LEU A 144 -2.31 -6.10 12.69
N HIS A 145 -2.05 -5.62 13.91
CA HIS A 145 -0.83 -5.94 14.67
C HIS A 145 -0.74 -7.44 14.99
N TRP A 146 -1.82 -8.00 15.52
CA TRP A 146 -1.89 -9.44 15.82
C TRP A 146 -1.66 -10.29 14.56
N MET A 147 -2.25 -9.92 13.45
CA MET A 147 -2.10 -10.60 12.16
C MET A 147 -0.63 -10.65 11.68
N LEU A 148 0.16 -9.65 11.99
CA LEU A 148 1.57 -9.59 11.59
C LEU A 148 2.51 -10.26 12.60
N THR A 149 2.16 -10.30 13.88
CA THR A 149 3.05 -10.76 14.96
C THR A 149 2.90 -12.24 15.30
N GLU A 150 1.68 -12.79 15.24
CA GLU A 150 1.41 -14.19 15.62
C GLU A 150 1.96 -15.25 14.65
N PRO A 151 1.91 -15.05 13.30
CA PRO A 151 2.44 -16.06 12.39
C PRO A 151 3.94 -16.28 12.61
N LYS A 152 4.36 -17.56 12.57
CA LYS A 152 5.78 -17.95 12.69
C LYS A 152 6.35 -18.42 11.36
N THR A 153 5.50 -18.78 10.41
CA THR A 153 5.90 -19.23 9.08
C THR A 153 5.19 -18.40 7.99
N ARG A 154 5.72 -18.51 6.76
CA ARG A 154 5.11 -17.88 5.58
C ARG A 154 3.67 -18.35 5.36
N GLU A 155 3.44 -19.66 5.49
CA GLU A 155 2.13 -20.27 5.28
C GLU A 155 1.12 -19.77 6.30
N GLN A 156 1.53 -19.61 7.56
CA GLN A 156 0.68 -19.03 8.61
C GLN A 156 0.36 -17.58 8.33
N LEU A 157 1.33 -16.77 7.92
CA LEU A 157 1.09 -15.37 7.56
C LEU A 157 0.14 -15.27 6.37
N GLN A 158 0.35 -16.09 5.33
CA GLN A 158 -0.54 -16.15 4.18
C GLN A 158 -1.97 -16.53 4.56
N HIS A 159 -2.12 -17.55 5.40
CA HIS A 159 -3.42 -17.99 5.89
C HIS A 159 -4.12 -16.87 6.68
N GLN A 160 -3.42 -16.18 7.58
CA GLN A 160 -3.99 -15.08 8.34
C GLN A 160 -4.40 -13.88 7.47
N LEU A 161 -3.62 -13.54 6.45
CA LEU A 161 -4.02 -12.51 5.48
C LEU A 161 -5.29 -12.91 4.72
N GLN A 162 -5.40 -14.18 4.31
CA GLN A 162 -6.60 -14.71 3.65
C GLN A 162 -7.83 -14.69 4.56
N GLU A 163 -7.66 -15.05 5.84
CA GLU A 163 -8.73 -14.98 6.84
C GLU A 163 -9.16 -13.54 7.09
N ALA A 164 -8.21 -12.60 7.19
CA ALA A 164 -8.52 -11.18 7.36
C ALA A 164 -9.34 -10.63 6.19
N VAL A 165 -8.94 -10.93 4.95
CA VAL A 165 -9.69 -10.54 3.76
C VAL A 165 -11.08 -11.17 3.74
N SER A 166 -11.20 -12.45 4.10
CA SER A 166 -12.48 -13.16 4.19
C SER A 166 -13.38 -12.58 5.29
N PHE A 167 -12.81 -12.19 6.43
CA PHE A 167 -13.52 -11.52 7.51
C PHE A 167 -14.09 -10.18 7.04
N CYS A 168 -13.28 -9.30 6.43
CA CYS A 168 -13.76 -8.01 5.91
C CYS A 168 -14.95 -8.22 4.95
N ARG A 169 -14.86 -9.20 4.03
CA ARG A 169 -15.96 -9.50 3.12
C ARG A 169 -17.21 -9.98 3.87
N SER A 170 -17.07 -10.83 4.88
CA SER A 170 -18.20 -11.31 5.68
C SER A 170 -18.82 -10.22 6.56
N SER A 171 -18.07 -9.20 6.92
CA SER A 171 -18.53 -8.01 7.65
C SER A 171 -19.34 -7.03 6.80
N GLY A 172 -19.41 -7.26 5.49
CA GLY A 172 -20.22 -6.46 4.57
C GLY A 172 -19.40 -5.53 3.67
N GLU A 173 -18.05 -5.62 3.71
CA GLU A 173 -17.23 -4.86 2.78
C GLU A 173 -17.49 -5.32 1.32
N THR A 174 -17.80 -4.37 0.46
CA THR A 174 -18.16 -4.61 -0.95
C THR A 174 -17.06 -4.23 -1.92
N ASP A 175 -16.08 -3.45 -1.47
CA ASP A 175 -14.97 -3.01 -2.31
C ASP A 175 -13.92 -4.11 -2.48
N ASN A 176 -12.97 -3.88 -3.38
CA ASN A 176 -11.82 -4.75 -3.57
C ASN A 176 -10.91 -4.72 -2.36
N ILE A 177 -10.56 -5.89 -1.83
CA ILE A 177 -9.71 -6.01 -0.65
C ILE A 177 -8.36 -6.58 -1.08
N THR A 178 -7.30 -5.85 -0.79
CA THR A 178 -5.94 -6.29 -1.08
C THR A 178 -5.08 -6.14 0.17
N ALA A 179 -4.29 -7.16 0.47
CA ALA A 179 -3.28 -7.14 1.52
C ALA A 179 -1.97 -7.73 1.02
N LEU A 180 -0.87 -7.04 1.26
CA LEU A 180 0.49 -7.51 0.99
C LEU A 180 1.30 -7.34 2.28
N ALA A 181 1.90 -8.42 2.76
CA ALA A 181 2.80 -8.36 3.90
C ALA A 181 4.21 -8.82 3.54
N LEU A 182 5.20 -8.11 4.05
CA LEU A 182 6.61 -8.46 3.98
C LEU A 182 7.17 -8.47 5.40
N ARG A 183 7.77 -9.57 5.80
CA ARG A 183 8.35 -9.75 7.12
C ARG A 183 9.85 -10.11 7.03
N TRP A 184 10.61 -9.66 8.00
CA TRP A 184 12.03 -10.01 8.16
C TRP A 184 12.36 -10.20 9.64
N ASP A 185 13.27 -11.14 9.91
CA ASP A 185 13.67 -11.50 11.27
C ASP A 185 15.07 -11.02 11.66
N ASP A 186 15.94 -10.65 10.67
CA ASP A 186 17.27 -10.12 10.92
C ASP A 186 17.75 -9.21 9.77
N ARG A 187 18.51 -8.16 10.11
CA ARG A 187 19.15 -7.27 9.13
C ARG A 187 20.26 -7.97 8.33
N GLU A 188 20.98 -8.90 8.96
CA GLU A 188 22.16 -9.53 8.36
C GLU A 188 21.78 -10.51 7.22
N ASN A 189 20.60 -11.10 7.27
CA ASN A 189 20.14 -12.07 6.29
C ASN A 189 19.80 -11.52 4.91
N LEU A 190 19.76 -10.20 4.73
CA LEU A 190 19.58 -9.60 3.40
C LEU A 190 20.84 -9.68 2.52
N GLN A 191 22.01 -9.98 3.09
CA GLN A 191 23.27 -10.13 2.32
C GLN A 191 23.49 -11.55 1.82
N SER A 192 22.78 -12.54 2.35
CA SER A 192 22.89 -13.91 1.86
C SER A 192 22.05 -14.06 0.60
N ASP A 193 22.59 -14.77 -0.40
CA ASP A 193 21.85 -15.20 -1.61
C ASP A 193 20.66 -16.13 -1.28
N SER A 194 20.38 -16.39 -0.02
CA SER A 194 19.20 -17.08 0.47
C SER A 194 18.00 -16.13 0.35
N LYS A 195 17.27 -16.28 -0.72
CA LYS A 195 16.04 -15.59 -1.15
C LYS A 195 14.84 -15.90 -0.23
N GLU A 196 14.96 -15.78 1.07
CA GLU A 196 13.81 -15.92 1.97
C GLU A 196 13.12 -14.57 2.23
N TRP A 197 12.63 -13.96 1.15
CA TRP A 197 11.61 -12.95 1.26
C TRP A 197 10.28 -13.64 1.53
N ILE A 198 9.70 -13.38 2.70
CA ILE A 198 8.32 -13.79 2.96
C ILE A 198 7.43 -12.70 2.36
N GLU A 199 7.14 -12.82 1.09
CA GLU A 199 6.11 -12.05 0.40
C GLU A 199 4.83 -12.87 0.40
N VAL A 200 3.76 -12.30 0.95
CA VAL A 200 2.45 -12.96 1.04
C VAL A 200 1.40 -12.05 0.46
N TRP A 201 0.68 -12.58 -0.51
CA TRP A 201 -0.42 -11.90 -1.17
C TRP A 201 -1.75 -12.48 -0.71
N ALA A 202 -2.66 -11.63 -0.28
CA ALA A 202 -4.07 -11.97 -0.13
C ALA A 202 -4.89 -10.96 -0.93
N ARG A 203 -5.61 -11.46 -1.93
CA ARG A 203 -6.48 -10.66 -2.78
C ARG A 203 -7.81 -11.37 -2.94
N LEU A 204 -8.89 -10.65 -2.69
CA LEU A 204 -10.22 -11.00 -3.16
C LEU A 204 -10.66 -9.90 -4.15
N SER A 205 -10.65 -10.23 -5.43
CA SER A 205 -11.30 -9.42 -6.45
C SER A 205 -12.68 -10.02 -6.72
N GLY A 206 -13.71 -9.18 -6.83
CA GLY A 206 -14.97 -9.61 -7.42
C GLY A 206 -14.71 -9.98 -8.89
N GLU A 207 -15.01 -11.23 -9.24
CA GLU A 207 -15.28 -11.80 -10.58
C GLU A 207 -14.21 -11.79 -11.69
N ALA A 208 -13.04 -11.18 -11.58
CA ALA A 208 -12.01 -11.30 -12.63
C ALA A 208 -10.88 -12.24 -12.21
N ALA A 209 -10.58 -13.24 -13.04
CA ALA A 209 -9.44 -14.14 -12.83
C ALA A 209 -8.11 -13.37 -12.91
N PRO A 210 -7.07 -13.74 -12.12
CA PRO A 210 -5.76 -13.08 -12.13
C PRO A 210 -5.14 -12.92 -13.52
N GLU A 211 -5.33 -13.90 -14.40
CA GLU A 211 -4.81 -13.93 -15.78
C GLU A 211 -5.42 -12.84 -16.68
N GLU A 212 -6.63 -12.38 -16.41
CA GLU A 212 -7.27 -11.30 -17.19
C GLU A 212 -6.76 -9.92 -16.80
N TYR A 213 -6.33 -9.74 -15.55
CA TYR A 213 -5.70 -8.51 -15.07
C TYR A 213 -4.28 -8.35 -15.59
N ASP A 214 -3.48 -9.41 -15.60
CA ASP A 214 -2.11 -9.38 -16.12
C ASP A 214 -2.10 -9.09 -17.64
N ARG A 215 -3.09 -9.59 -18.37
CA ARG A 215 -3.25 -9.27 -19.79
C ARG A 215 -3.62 -7.81 -20.02
N LYS A 216 -4.55 -7.24 -19.25
CA LYS A 216 -4.97 -5.83 -19.36
C LYS A 216 -3.88 -4.86 -18.91
N LEU A 217 -3.11 -5.21 -17.86
CA LEU A 217 -1.93 -4.42 -17.44
C LEU A 217 -0.83 -4.44 -18.51
N GLY A 218 -0.59 -5.57 -19.18
CA GLY A 218 0.37 -5.69 -20.27
C GLY A 218 0.01 -4.84 -21.51
N GLU A 219 -1.26 -4.50 -21.71
CA GLU A 219 -1.73 -3.62 -22.79
C GLU A 219 -1.56 -2.13 -22.45
N ILE A 220 -1.40 -1.76 -21.17
CA ILE A 220 -1.27 -0.37 -20.70
C ILE A 220 0.20 0.03 -20.51
N VAL A 221 1.12 -0.90 -20.29
CA VAL A 221 2.56 -0.68 -20.09
C VAL A 221 3.33 -0.80 -21.39
#